data_04db86434f7cd72ac197a74e9e44a607
#
_entry.id   04db86434f7cd72ac197a74e9e44a607
#
_cell.length_a   1.000
_cell.length_b   1.000
_cell.length_c   1.000
_cell.angle_alpha   90.00
_cell.angle_beta   90.00
_cell.angle_gamma   90.00
#
_symmetry.space_group_name_H-M   'P 1'
#
loop_
_entity.id
_entity.type
_entity.pdbx_description
1 polymer ?
#
loop_
_entity_poly.entity_id
_entity_poly.type
_entity_poly.pdbx_seq_one_letter_code
_entity_poly.pdbx_strand_id
1 'polypeptide(L)'
;MKKRVLSLLLCTAMTIGTLSGCGKEAGNDEGKNTEVLGNDADDEMTEVKIWHDGDENIMQTIADCANEKLAEDNIKVTFEKKSGLTDQLQLYGNDESNGPDMYLYAHDSLGTFAEMGILAPITDVISEDVMADLLPMTVEAGNYKDTQYLMPVYYETLLFMYNKAKWEGDVPETTDELYDYMVAHTDVDAGTYALVNQHSTAYNVAPVINGFGGYIIDKDANPGLNTQETKDAIAYNKKFAALEADGDYNTVTALFNEGQAAAIIGGPWLVSGIKAAGIDLGIKSLADFKLPNGNGLAPYSGVQSIGVLKYAAENKKEAIAKVLETIASPEVGIALANKSNCAPANSKAYDDADVAANEMIMAMKATAETAQPMPNIPQMSVMWGPAEAFLAAVNKSGEDIDTAAETYQQEALDAIADIQ
;
A
#
# COMPACT_ATOMS: atom_id res chain seq x y z
N MET A 1 -47.56 -5.73 -25.19
CA MET A 1 -48.52 -6.64 -24.53
C MET A 1 -48.11 -6.81 -23.10
N LYS A 2 -49.04 -6.47 -22.25
CA LYS A 2 -48.96 -6.47 -20.78
C LYS A 2 -48.87 -7.90 -20.22
N LYS A 3 -48.09 -8.13 -19.13
CA LYS A 3 -48.57 -8.94 -18.01
C LYS A 3 -47.78 -8.63 -16.74
N ARG A 4 -48.47 -8.08 -15.79
CA ARG A 4 -48.17 -7.91 -14.36
C ARG A 4 -48.51 -9.23 -13.64
N VAL A 5 -47.79 -9.60 -12.60
CA VAL A 5 -48.23 -10.39 -11.43
C VAL A 5 -47.26 -10.02 -10.32
N LEU A 6 -47.55 -9.28 -9.34
CA LEU A 6 -48.42 -9.24 -8.15
C LEU A 6 -47.96 -10.21 -7.04
N SER A 7 -47.40 -9.61 -6.01
CA SER A 7 -47.46 -9.81 -4.55
C SER A 7 -47.78 -11.21 -3.97
N LEU A 8 -47.02 -11.57 -2.89
CA LEU A 8 -47.66 -11.97 -1.63
C LEU A 8 -46.71 -11.67 -0.42
N LEU A 9 -47.22 -10.81 0.46
CA LEU A 9 -46.79 -10.66 1.86
C LEU A 9 -47.25 -11.89 2.64
N LEU A 10 -46.46 -12.36 3.60
CA LEU A 10 -47.01 -13.12 4.74
C LEU A 10 -46.29 -12.66 6.03
N CYS A 11 -47.03 -11.86 6.79
CA CYS A 11 -46.77 -11.60 8.20
C CYS A 11 -47.18 -12.84 9.02
N THR A 12 -46.42 -13.23 10.02
CA THR A 12 -46.95 -13.96 11.17
C THR A 12 -46.32 -13.44 12.46
N ALA A 13 -47.20 -13.04 13.35
CA ALA A 13 -46.92 -12.37 14.63
C ALA A 13 -46.87 -13.38 15.80
N MET A 14 -46.14 -12.94 16.83
CA MET A 14 -46.32 -13.10 18.27
C MET A 14 -46.74 -14.41 18.88
N THR A 15 -46.02 -14.86 19.91
CA THR A 15 -46.63 -15.21 21.20
C THR A 15 -45.72 -14.89 22.37
N ILE A 16 -46.25 -14.04 23.24
CA ILE A 16 -45.80 -13.69 24.58
C ILE A 16 -46.21 -14.82 25.53
N GLY A 17 -45.34 -15.25 26.42
CA GLY A 17 -45.63 -16.16 27.50
C GLY A 17 -45.00 -15.69 28.81
N THR A 18 -45.77 -14.90 29.57
CA THR A 18 -45.50 -14.60 30.99
C THR A 18 -46.02 -15.72 31.87
N LEU A 19 -45.23 -16.16 32.83
CA LEU A 19 -45.77 -16.82 34.03
C LEU A 19 -44.94 -16.43 35.26
N SER A 20 -45.61 -15.68 36.11
CA SER A 20 -45.23 -15.37 37.49
C SER A 20 -45.46 -16.58 38.40
N GLY A 21 -44.65 -16.78 39.41
CA GLY A 21 -44.89 -17.70 40.50
C GLY A 21 -44.16 -17.27 41.77
N CYS A 22 -44.88 -16.59 42.66
CA CYS A 22 -44.45 -16.31 44.04
C CYS A 22 -44.52 -17.59 44.93
N GLY A 23 -43.55 -17.70 45.86
CA GLY A 23 -43.66 -18.61 47.03
C GLY A 23 -42.62 -18.24 48.06
N LYS A 24 -43.07 -17.58 49.15
CA LYS A 24 -42.34 -17.35 50.41
C LYS A 24 -42.19 -18.63 51.18
N GLU A 25 -41.07 -18.84 51.89
CA GLU A 25 -41.03 -19.08 53.31
C GLU A 25 -39.64 -18.90 53.90
N ALA A 26 -39.65 -18.40 55.15
CA ALA A 26 -38.49 -18.00 55.91
C ALA A 26 -37.90 -19.16 56.73
N GLY A 27 -36.60 -19.14 56.97
CA GLY A 27 -35.89 -19.98 57.92
C GLY A 27 -34.53 -19.35 58.24
N ASN A 28 -34.43 -18.80 59.44
CA ASN A 28 -33.17 -18.37 60.08
C ASN A 28 -32.23 -19.57 60.24
N ASP A 29 -30.94 -19.41 59.96
CA ASP A 29 -29.89 -19.91 60.83
C ASP A 29 -28.58 -19.09 60.70
N GLU A 30 -27.92 -18.90 61.81
CA GLU A 30 -26.76 -18.04 62.03
C GLU A 30 -25.44 -18.75 61.62
N GLY A 31 -24.52 -17.95 61.11
CA GLY A 31 -23.10 -18.07 61.43
C GLY A 31 -22.21 -18.95 60.55
N LYS A 32 -21.48 -18.26 59.68
CA LYS A 32 -19.99 -18.29 59.67
C LYS A 32 -19.45 -17.33 58.59
N ASN A 33 -18.79 -16.29 59.06
CA ASN A 33 -17.87 -15.49 58.26
C ASN A 33 -16.81 -16.45 57.67
N THR A 34 -16.78 -16.56 56.36
CA THR A 34 -15.58 -16.95 55.61
C THR A 34 -15.41 -15.87 54.55
N GLU A 35 -14.53 -14.96 54.82
CA GLU A 35 -13.98 -14.06 53.79
C GLU A 35 -13.35 -14.95 52.73
N VAL A 36 -14.05 -15.15 51.63
CA VAL A 36 -13.45 -15.58 50.37
C VAL A 36 -13.03 -14.28 49.68
N LEU A 37 -11.77 -13.92 49.89
CA LEU A 37 -11.06 -13.03 48.97
C LEU A 37 -10.92 -13.81 47.65
N GLY A 38 -11.93 -13.77 46.84
CA GLY A 38 -11.87 -14.09 45.42
C GLY A 38 -11.74 -12.77 44.70
N ASN A 39 -10.54 -12.33 44.43
CA ASN A 39 -10.25 -11.46 43.32
C ASN A 39 -10.40 -12.30 42.04
N ASP A 40 -11.61 -12.58 41.64
CA ASP A 40 -11.90 -12.81 40.24
C ASP A 40 -12.02 -11.42 39.61
N ALA A 41 -10.86 -10.80 39.30
CA ALA A 41 -10.83 -9.87 38.20
C ALA A 41 -11.20 -10.74 36.99
N ASP A 42 -12.42 -10.62 36.49
CA ASP A 42 -12.76 -11.01 35.13
C ASP A 42 -11.72 -10.30 34.27
N ASP A 43 -10.76 -11.05 33.74
CA ASP A 43 -9.82 -10.58 32.73
C ASP A 43 -10.62 -10.38 31.45
N GLU A 44 -11.31 -9.22 31.39
CA GLU A 44 -12.13 -8.83 30.25
C GLU A 44 -11.18 -8.65 29.04
N MET A 45 -11.43 -9.42 27.99
CA MET A 45 -10.62 -9.37 26.76
C MET A 45 -10.67 -7.97 26.16
N THR A 46 -9.52 -7.34 26.00
CA THR A 46 -9.41 -6.02 25.36
C THR A 46 -9.43 -6.18 23.84
N GLU A 47 -10.49 -5.71 23.21
CA GLU A 47 -10.58 -5.66 21.75
C GLU A 47 -9.91 -4.40 21.21
N VAL A 48 -9.03 -4.58 20.20
CA VAL A 48 -8.41 -3.51 19.43
C VAL A 48 -8.91 -3.61 17.99
N LYS A 49 -9.66 -2.61 17.55
CA LYS A 49 -10.30 -2.56 16.25
C LYS A 49 -9.46 -1.78 15.23
N ILE A 50 -9.20 -2.39 14.08
CA ILE A 50 -8.44 -1.79 12.97
C ILE A 50 -9.33 -1.70 11.73
N TRP A 51 -9.54 -0.49 11.21
CA TRP A 51 -10.19 -0.31 9.91
C TRP A 51 -9.18 -0.39 8.78
N HIS A 52 -9.62 -0.94 7.63
CA HIS A 52 -8.81 -1.04 6.42
C HIS A 52 -9.68 -0.99 5.16
N ASP A 53 -9.08 -0.82 3.99
CA ASP A 53 -9.74 -1.00 2.68
C ASP A 53 -9.07 -2.09 1.82
N GLY A 54 -7.97 -2.67 2.33
CA GLY A 54 -7.14 -3.65 1.65
C GLY A 54 -7.78 -5.02 1.43
N ASP A 55 -6.95 -5.98 1.02
CA ASP A 55 -7.36 -7.38 0.80
C ASP A 55 -7.63 -8.10 2.12
N GLU A 56 -8.79 -8.75 2.22
CA GLU A 56 -9.22 -9.47 3.43
C GLU A 56 -8.28 -10.63 3.79
N ASN A 57 -7.66 -11.30 2.80
CA ASN A 57 -6.74 -12.41 3.08
C ASN A 57 -5.44 -11.90 3.72
N ILE A 58 -4.98 -10.71 3.33
CA ILE A 58 -3.81 -10.07 3.96
C ILE A 58 -4.14 -9.74 5.41
N MET A 59 -5.30 -9.10 5.65
CA MET A 59 -5.73 -8.73 7.00
C MET A 59 -5.94 -9.96 7.89
N GLN A 60 -6.52 -11.04 7.34
CA GLN A 60 -6.68 -12.29 8.06
C GLN A 60 -5.32 -12.92 8.42
N THR A 61 -4.32 -12.84 7.51
CA THR A 61 -2.97 -13.32 7.80
C THR A 61 -2.33 -12.58 8.99
N ILE A 62 -2.50 -11.25 9.03
CA ILE A 62 -2.02 -10.43 10.16
C ILE A 62 -2.77 -10.79 11.44
N ALA A 63 -4.11 -10.85 11.37
CA ALA A 63 -4.97 -11.14 12.52
C ALA A 63 -4.66 -12.50 13.15
N ASP A 64 -4.53 -13.55 12.33
CA ASP A 64 -4.26 -14.91 12.81
C ASP A 64 -2.91 -14.96 13.56
N CYS A 65 -1.86 -14.39 12.96
CA CYS A 65 -0.53 -14.38 13.55
C CYS A 65 -0.47 -13.51 14.83
N ALA A 66 -1.11 -12.32 14.80
CA ALA A 66 -1.10 -11.42 15.94
C ALA A 66 -1.94 -11.98 17.11
N ASN A 67 -3.14 -12.48 16.85
CA ASN A 67 -4.04 -13.00 17.89
C ASN A 67 -3.49 -14.26 18.57
N GLU A 68 -2.71 -15.10 17.86
CA GLU A 68 -2.03 -16.23 18.47
C GLU A 68 -1.06 -15.77 19.57
N LYS A 69 -0.31 -14.70 19.34
CA LYS A 69 0.67 -14.14 20.29
C LYS A 69 0.00 -13.35 21.41
N LEU A 70 -1.04 -12.57 21.09
CA LEU A 70 -1.72 -11.67 22.02
C LEU A 70 -2.72 -12.38 22.96
N ALA A 71 -3.00 -13.66 22.73
CA ALA A 71 -3.93 -14.45 23.53
C ALA A 71 -3.54 -14.51 25.02
N GLU A 72 -2.23 -14.58 25.32
CA GLU A 72 -1.73 -14.61 26.71
C GLU A 72 -1.90 -13.27 27.44
N ASP A 73 -2.04 -12.16 26.69
CA ASP A 73 -2.26 -10.81 27.20
C ASP A 73 -3.75 -10.44 27.28
N ASN A 74 -4.66 -11.35 26.96
CA ASN A 74 -6.12 -11.10 26.83
C ASN A 74 -6.44 -9.95 25.85
N ILE A 75 -5.67 -9.81 24.76
CA ILE A 75 -5.88 -8.83 23.72
C ILE A 75 -6.32 -9.54 22.44
N LYS A 76 -7.32 -8.97 21.77
CA LYS A 76 -7.82 -9.43 20.48
C LYS A 76 -7.81 -8.30 19.45
N VAL A 77 -7.16 -8.54 18.32
CA VAL A 77 -7.19 -7.65 17.16
C VAL A 77 -8.30 -8.07 16.22
N THR A 78 -9.11 -7.10 15.79
CA THR A 78 -10.14 -7.30 14.77
C THR A 78 -9.93 -6.31 13.62
N PHE A 79 -10.04 -6.82 12.38
CA PHE A 79 -9.99 -6.00 11.17
C PHE A 79 -11.39 -5.83 10.61
N GLU A 80 -11.75 -4.59 10.25
CA GLU A 80 -13.04 -4.26 9.66
C GLU A 80 -12.84 -3.49 8.35
N LYS A 81 -13.28 -4.08 7.24
CA LYS A 81 -13.18 -3.45 5.92
C LYS A 81 -14.16 -2.30 5.77
N LYS A 82 -13.65 -1.16 5.30
CA LYS A 82 -14.42 0.05 5.01
C LYS A 82 -14.25 0.46 3.55
N SER A 83 -15.33 0.57 2.84
CA SER A 83 -15.32 1.21 1.52
C SER A 83 -15.22 2.73 1.71
N GLY A 84 -14.29 3.37 0.99
CA GLY A 84 -14.04 4.80 1.15
C GLY A 84 -13.47 5.12 2.55
N LEU A 85 -12.41 4.40 2.93
CA LEU A 85 -11.81 4.51 4.28
C LEU A 85 -11.46 5.94 4.67
N THR A 86 -10.98 6.76 3.71
CA THR A 86 -10.66 8.17 3.96
C THR A 86 -11.89 8.94 4.45
N ASP A 87 -13.03 8.80 3.77
CA ASP A 87 -14.28 9.46 4.15
C ASP A 87 -14.78 8.95 5.51
N GLN A 88 -14.64 7.65 5.77
CA GLN A 88 -15.02 7.04 7.04
C GLN A 88 -14.18 7.58 8.21
N LEU A 89 -12.86 7.72 8.03
CA LEU A 89 -11.98 8.30 9.04
C LEU A 89 -12.23 9.80 9.24
N GLN A 90 -12.63 10.53 8.19
CA GLN A 90 -13.07 11.92 8.33
C GLN A 90 -14.30 12.04 9.21
N LEU A 91 -15.25 11.12 9.12
CA LEU A 91 -16.48 11.13 9.90
C LEU A 91 -16.30 10.62 11.33
N TYR A 92 -15.52 9.56 11.52
CA TYR A 92 -15.46 8.79 12.77
C TYR A 92 -14.10 8.82 13.45
N GLY A 93 -13.07 9.44 12.88
CA GLY A 93 -11.72 9.46 13.45
C GLY A 93 -11.58 10.16 14.80
N ASN A 94 -12.59 10.95 15.23
CA ASN A 94 -12.68 11.54 16.54
C ASN A 94 -13.86 10.97 17.38
N ASP A 95 -14.51 9.90 16.91
CA ASP A 95 -15.66 9.28 17.58
C ASP A 95 -15.26 7.95 18.23
N GLU A 96 -14.92 7.98 19.50
CA GLU A 96 -14.53 6.80 20.28
C GLU A 96 -15.56 5.67 20.26
N SER A 97 -16.85 6.02 20.14
CA SER A 97 -17.94 5.02 20.20
C SER A 97 -18.15 4.26 18.89
N ASN A 98 -17.89 4.92 17.74
CA ASN A 98 -18.19 4.38 16.41
C ASN A 98 -16.95 4.23 15.52
N GLY A 99 -15.84 4.86 15.87
CA GLY A 99 -14.57 4.79 15.16
C GLY A 99 -13.74 3.55 15.50
N PRO A 100 -12.60 3.37 14.83
CA PRO A 100 -11.64 2.30 15.12
C PRO A 100 -10.60 2.76 16.13
N ASP A 101 -9.89 1.87 16.77
CA ASP A 101 -8.72 2.23 17.57
C ASP A 101 -7.52 2.62 16.69
N MET A 102 -7.38 1.91 15.56
CA MET A 102 -6.32 2.10 14.57
C MET A 102 -6.87 1.93 13.15
N TYR A 103 -6.10 2.32 12.17
CA TYR A 103 -6.37 1.96 10.78
C TYR A 103 -5.10 1.42 10.11
N LEU A 104 -5.27 0.57 9.08
CA LEU A 104 -4.21 0.10 8.18
C LEU A 104 -4.54 0.56 6.77
N TYR A 105 -3.68 1.41 6.21
CA TYR A 105 -3.91 2.04 4.91
C TYR A 105 -2.60 2.48 4.24
N ALA A 106 -2.70 2.85 2.96
CA ALA A 106 -1.58 3.42 2.22
C ALA A 106 -1.12 4.74 2.83
N HIS A 107 0.19 4.90 3.00
CA HIS A 107 0.82 6.02 3.69
C HIS A 107 0.62 7.39 3.01
N ASP A 108 0.34 7.41 1.71
CA ASP A 108 0.15 8.65 0.93
C ASP A 108 -1.04 9.50 1.40
N SER A 109 -1.95 8.92 2.17
CA SER A 109 -3.05 9.63 2.84
C SER A 109 -2.68 10.27 4.19
N LEU A 110 -1.46 10.04 4.68
CA LEU A 110 -1.01 10.48 6.01
C LEU A 110 -1.19 11.98 6.24
N GLY A 111 -0.77 12.80 5.29
CA GLY A 111 -0.87 14.26 5.42
C GLY A 111 -2.30 14.72 5.67
N THR A 112 -3.27 14.13 4.98
CA THR A 112 -4.69 14.42 5.19
C THR A 112 -5.12 14.12 6.63
N PHE A 113 -4.81 12.94 7.15
CA PHE A 113 -5.22 12.55 8.49
C PHE A 113 -4.45 13.29 9.60
N ALA A 114 -3.18 13.63 9.36
CA ALA A 114 -2.39 14.44 10.28
C ALA A 114 -2.92 15.88 10.38
N GLU A 115 -3.27 16.52 9.25
CA GLU A 115 -3.88 17.85 9.21
C GLU A 115 -5.27 17.87 9.87
N MET A 116 -6.04 16.80 9.75
CA MET A 116 -7.29 16.65 10.49
C MET A 116 -7.10 16.52 12.01
N GLY A 117 -5.88 16.26 12.45
CA GLY A 117 -5.53 16.13 13.86
C GLY A 117 -6.12 14.91 14.56
N ILE A 118 -6.49 13.86 13.82
CA ILE A 118 -7.07 12.62 14.40
C ILE A 118 -6.02 11.62 14.88
N LEU A 119 -4.74 11.76 14.44
CA LEU A 119 -3.68 10.82 14.74
C LEU A 119 -2.87 11.19 15.98
N ALA A 120 -2.50 10.19 16.77
CA ALA A 120 -1.43 10.30 17.75
C ALA A 120 -0.08 10.06 17.07
N PRO A 121 1.01 10.77 17.45
CA PRO A 121 2.35 10.37 17.09
C PRO A 121 2.59 8.93 17.54
N ILE A 122 3.13 8.09 16.64
CA ILE A 122 3.34 6.67 16.97
C ILE A 122 4.36 6.50 18.11
N THR A 123 5.31 7.42 18.23
CA THR A 123 6.32 7.47 19.29
C THR A 123 5.74 7.74 20.68
N ASP A 124 4.51 8.24 20.77
CA ASP A 124 3.79 8.37 22.04
C ASP A 124 3.26 7.02 22.55
N VAL A 125 3.18 6.02 21.67
CA VAL A 125 2.58 4.70 21.94
C VAL A 125 3.65 3.62 22.06
N ILE A 126 4.59 3.56 21.12
CA ILE A 126 5.69 2.59 21.10
C ILE A 126 7.05 3.28 21.17
N SER A 127 8.07 2.55 21.64
CA SER A 127 9.45 3.03 21.63
C SER A 127 10.05 2.99 20.22
N GLU A 128 11.07 3.82 19.97
CA GLU A 128 11.81 3.82 18.69
C GLU A 128 12.46 2.45 18.40
N ASP A 129 12.80 1.67 19.43
CA ASP A 129 13.40 0.34 19.28
C ASP A 129 12.48 -0.62 18.50
N VAL A 130 11.16 -0.47 18.61
CA VAL A 130 10.18 -1.30 17.87
C VAL A 130 10.34 -1.12 16.36
N MET A 131 10.68 0.09 15.92
CA MET A 131 10.85 0.42 14.50
C MET A 131 12.30 0.25 14.01
N ALA A 132 13.26 -0.06 14.89
CA ALA A 132 14.67 -0.17 14.53
C ALA A 132 14.98 -1.29 13.52
N ASP A 133 14.16 -2.33 13.51
CA ASP A 133 14.29 -3.46 12.57
C ASP A 133 13.49 -3.27 11.28
N LEU A 134 12.76 -2.17 11.12
CA LEU A 134 11.99 -1.87 9.91
C LEU A 134 12.88 -1.21 8.86
N LEU A 135 12.57 -1.45 7.58
CA LEU A 135 13.31 -0.87 6.46
C LEU A 135 13.22 0.66 6.48
N PRO A 136 14.34 1.40 6.37
CA PRO A 136 14.35 2.87 6.51
C PRO A 136 13.36 3.58 5.58
N MET A 137 13.26 3.16 4.30
CA MET A 137 12.33 3.72 3.32
C MET A 137 10.87 3.60 3.80
N THR A 138 10.51 2.46 4.44
CA THR A 138 9.15 2.27 4.94
C THR A 138 8.86 3.10 6.20
N VAL A 139 9.86 3.32 7.05
CA VAL A 139 9.74 4.21 8.22
C VAL A 139 9.57 5.67 7.78
N GLU A 140 10.34 6.12 6.79
CA GLU A 140 10.25 7.47 6.23
C GLU A 140 8.84 7.78 5.71
N ALA A 141 8.18 6.79 5.09
CA ALA A 141 6.80 6.91 4.61
C ALA A 141 5.78 7.32 5.69
N GLY A 142 6.06 6.97 6.95
CA GLY A 142 5.21 7.29 8.11
C GLY A 142 5.50 8.63 8.78
N ASN A 143 6.46 9.41 8.25
CA ASN A 143 6.82 10.73 8.79
C ASN A 143 6.06 11.83 8.04
N TYR A 144 5.52 12.79 8.79
CA TYR A 144 4.90 13.99 8.25
C TYR A 144 5.25 15.20 9.10
N LYS A 145 5.83 16.23 8.49
CA LYS A 145 6.30 17.46 9.19
C LYS A 145 7.15 17.13 10.43
N ASP A 146 8.17 16.31 10.24
CA ASP A 146 9.13 15.85 11.27
C ASP A 146 8.48 15.07 12.46
N THR A 147 7.25 14.60 12.29
CA THR A 147 6.57 13.75 13.29
C THR A 147 6.28 12.36 12.68
N GLN A 148 6.71 11.31 13.38
CA GLN A 148 6.39 9.94 13.00
C GLN A 148 4.98 9.58 13.49
N TYR A 149 4.06 9.38 12.54
CA TYR A 149 2.66 9.03 12.83
C TYR A 149 2.32 7.58 12.55
N LEU A 150 3.00 6.96 11.57
CA LEU A 150 2.65 5.63 11.12
C LEU A 150 3.74 4.61 11.45
N MET A 151 3.30 3.38 11.74
CA MET A 151 4.15 2.19 11.79
C MET A 151 3.94 1.39 10.50
N PRO A 152 4.97 1.19 9.66
CA PRO A 152 4.85 0.41 8.44
C PRO A 152 4.71 -1.09 8.73
N VAL A 153 3.94 -1.79 7.88
CA VAL A 153 3.68 -3.23 7.99
C VAL A 153 4.24 -3.99 6.79
N TYR A 154 3.86 -3.57 5.59
CA TYR A 154 4.36 -4.11 4.32
C TYR A 154 4.35 -3.03 3.24
N TYR A 155 5.02 -3.30 2.12
CA TYR A 155 5.08 -2.35 1.01
C TYR A 155 5.00 -3.04 -0.34
N GLU A 156 4.70 -2.24 -1.35
CA GLU A 156 4.62 -2.62 -2.75
C GLU A 156 5.39 -1.61 -3.59
N THR A 157 5.98 -2.08 -4.70
CA THR A 157 6.68 -1.22 -5.65
C THR A 157 6.65 -1.85 -7.05
N LEU A 158 7.08 -1.09 -8.05
CA LEU A 158 7.23 -1.60 -9.41
C LEU A 158 8.46 -2.49 -9.54
N LEU A 159 8.34 -3.51 -10.36
CA LEU A 159 9.34 -4.50 -10.69
C LEU A 159 9.44 -4.68 -12.21
N PHE A 160 10.55 -5.18 -12.70
CA PHE A 160 10.67 -5.73 -14.04
C PHE A 160 10.24 -7.19 -14.02
N MET A 161 9.17 -7.49 -14.75
CA MET A 161 8.58 -8.83 -14.84
C MET A 161 8.70 -9.33 -16.29
N TYR A 162 9.16 -10.57 -16.49
CA TYR A 162 9.35 -11.11 -17.82
C TYR A 162 8.92 -12.57 -17.91
N ASN A 163 8.48 -12.98 -19.10
CA ASN A 163 8.16 -14.36 -19.42
C ASN A 163 9.45 -15.09 -19.79
N LYS A 164 9.94 -16.02 -18.94
CA LYS A 164 11.16 -16.80 -19.13
C LYS A 164 11.16 -17.60 -20.46
N ALA A 165 9.98 -17.97 -20.96
CA ALA A 165 9.86 -18.69 -22.24
C ALA A 165 9.97 -17.78 -23.48
N LYS A 166 9.87 -16.45 -23.31
CA LYS A 166 9.90 -15.49 -24.42
C LYS A 166 11.09 -14.55 -24.38
N TRP A 167 11.66 -14.33 -23.21
CA TRP A 167 12.84 -13.51 -23.06
C TRP A 167 14.08 -14.26 -23.56
N GLU A 168 14.85 -13.63 -24.45
CA GLU A 168 16.05 -14.24 -25.04
C GLU A 168 17.32 -13.67 -24.40
N GLY A 169 18.19 -14.54 -23.89
CA GLY A 169 19.45 -14.15 -23.25
C GLY A 169 19.30 -13.63 -21.82
N ASP A 170 20.34 -12.97 -21.34
CA ASP A 170 20.37 -12.38 -20.01
C ASP A 170 19.55 -11.07 -19.96
N VAL A 171 18.93 -10.79 -18.83
CA VAL A 171 18.25 -9.49 -18.62
C VAL A 171 19.30 -8.40 -18.46
N PRO A 172 19.22 -7.29 -19.22
CA PRO A 172 20.18 -6.19 -19.20
C PRO A 172 20.41 -5.60 -17.80
N GLU A 173 21.59 -5.01 -17.57
CA GLU A 173 21.95 -4.31 -16.34
C GLU A 173 21.80 -2.79 -16.47
N THR A 174 21.71 -2.27 -17.70
CA THR A 174 21.50 -0.84 -17.94
C THR A 174 20.24 -0.59 -18.75
N THR A 175 19.67 0.59 -18.58
CA THR A 175 18.50 1.02 -19.34
C THR A 175 18.84 1.26 -20.83
N ASP A 176 20.10 1.57 -21.17
CA ASP A 176 20.51 1.70 -22.57
C ASP A 176 20.59 0.33 -23.24
N GLU A 177 21.16 -0.68 -22.59
CA GLU A 177 21.13 -2.07 -23.10
C GLU A 177 19.68 -2.59 -23.22
N LEU A 178 18.80 -2.24 -22.25
CA LEU A 178 17.38 -2.57 -22.32
C LEU A 178 16.71 -1.92 -23.55
N TYR A 179 17.04 -0.65 -23.83
CA TYR A 179 16.55 0.04 -25.03
C TYR A 179 17.02 -0.67 -26.31
N ASP A 180 18.30 -1.00 -26.40
CA ASP A 180 18.86 -1.71 -27.56
C ASP A 180 18.21 -3.08 -27.75
N TYR A 181 17.94 -3.79 -26.64
CA TYR A 181 17.19 -5.05 -26.67
C TYR A 181 15.77 -4.83 -27.19
N MET A 182 15.06 -3.81 -26.73
CA MET A 182 13.71 -3.47 -27.18
C MET A 182 13.68 -3.16 -28.69
N VAL A 183 14.65 -2.39 -29.20
CA VAL A 183 14.77 -2.09 -30.64
C VAL A 183 14.97 -3.35 -31.46
N ALA A 184 15.73 -4.31 -30.95
CA ALA A 184 16.04 -5.58 -31.67
C ALA A 184 14.89 -6.59 -31.64
N HIS A 185 14.02 -6.58 -30.61
CA HIS A 185 13.03 -7.63 -30.36
C HIS A 185 11.58 -7.13 -30.36
N THR A 186 11.31 -5.87 -30.73
CA THR A 186 9.95 -5.35 -30.93
C THR A 186 9.62 -5.33 -32.42
N ASP A 187 8.48 -5.92 -32.78
CA ASP A 187 7.91 -5.86 -34.13
C ASP A 187 6.44 -5.40 -34.00
N VAL A 188 6.26 -4.11 -34.18
CA VAL A 188 4.93 -3.46 -34.05
C VAL A 188 3.96 -3.97 -35.10
N ASP A 189 4.44 -4.24 -36.33
CA ASP A 189 3.61 -4.75 -37.42
C ASP A 189 3.09 -6.18 -37.14
N ALA A 190 3.89 -6.97 -36.42
CA ALA A 190 3.51 -8.29 -35.92
C ALA A 190 2.73 -8.24 -34.58
N GLY A 191 2.65 -7.10 -33.91
CA GLY A 191 2.04 -6.92 -32.60
C GLY A 191 2.82 -7.62 -31.47
N THR A 192 4.17 -7.68 -31.59
CA THR A 192 5.04 -8.29 -30.58
C THR A 192 6.02 -7.28 -29.99
N TYR A 193 6.18 -7.33 -28.67
CA TYR A 193 6.95 -6.34 -27.91
C TYR A 193 7.96 -7.02 -26.99
N ALA A 194 9.16 -6.47 -26.92
CA ALA A 194 10.16 -6.93 -25.96
C ALA A 194 9.76 -6.54 -24.52
N LEU A 195 9.33 -5.29 -24.34
CA LEU A 195 8.84 -4.75 -23.06
C LEU A 195 7.68 -3.82 -23.34
N VAL A 196 6.63 -3.88 -22.52
CA VAL A 196 5.55 -2.88 -22.48
C VAL A 196 5.54 -2.17 -21.12
N ASN A 197 5.21 -0.90 -21.14
CA ASN A 197 5.05 -0.08 -19.93
C ASN A 197 4.02 1.02 -20.18
N GLN A 198 3.50 1.62 -19.12
CA GLN A 198 2.64 2.79 -19.14
C GLN A 198 3.51 4.05 -19.19
N HIS A 199 4.15 4.31 -20.34
CA HIS A 199 5.11 5.42 -20.51
C HIS A 199 4.50 6.83 -20.39
N SER A 200 3.17 6.93 -20.36
CA SER A 200 2.42 8.18 -20.16
C SER A 200 1.67 8.23 -18.82
N THR A 201 1.92 7.28 -17.93
CA THR A 201 1.37 7.26 -16.55
C THR A 201 2.47 7.65 -15.57
N ALA A 202 2.23 8.68 -14.77
CA ALA A 202 3.26 9.27 -13.91
C ALA A 202 3.88 8.28 -12.91
N TYR A 203 3.06 7.40 -12.33
CA TYR A 203 3.53 6.33 -11.42
C TYR A 203 4.52 5.37 -12.10
N ASN A 204 4.26 5.00 -13.34
CA ASN A 204 5.10 4.06 -14.10
C ASN A 204 6.36 4.71 -14.70
N VAL A 205 6.40 6.04 -14.81
CA VAL A 205 7.56 6.81 -15.26
C VAL A 205 8.38 7.36 -14.08
N ALA A 206 7.80 7.41 -12.88
CA ALA A 206 8.51 7.81 -11.66
C ALA A 206 9.88 7.10 -11.47
N PRO A 207 10.07 5.79 -11.81
CA PRO A 207 11.39 5.16 -11.72
C PRO A 207 12.48 5.89 -12.48
N VAL A 208 12.16 6.46 -13.64
CA VAL A 208 13.08 7.23 -14.46
C VAL A 208 13.24 8.65 -13.91
N ILE A 209 12.13 9.33 -13.57
CA ILE A 209 12.14 10.70 -13.03
C ILE A 209 13.00 10.76 -11.77
N ASN A 210 12.70 9.93 -10.77
CA ASN A 210 13.41 9.88 -9.51
C ASN A 210 14.88 9.44 -9.69
N GLY A 211 15.13 8.46 -10.57
CA GLY A 211 16.48 7.98 -10.87
C GLY A 211 17.36 9.02 -11.54
N PHE A 212 16.81 9.95 -12.31
CA PHE A 212 17.53 11.12 -12.82
C PHE A 212 17.76 12.20 -11.76
N GLY A 213 17.07 12.12 -10.60
CA GLY A 213 17.10 13.14 -9.54
C GLY A 213 15.99 14.18 -9.68
N GLY A 214 15.06 13.98 -10.62
CA GLY A 214 13.83 14.76 -10.73
C GLY A 214 12.78 14.31 -9.70
N TYR A 215 11.65 14.97 -9.69
CA TYR A 215 10.52 14.63 -8.80
C TYR A 215 9.20 15.22 -9.33
N ILE A 216 8.08 14.67 -8.88
CA ILE A 216 6.75 15.19 -9.22
C ILE A 216 6.38 16.35 -8.29
N ILE A 217 6.52 16.15 -6.98
CA ILE A 217 6.32 17.17 -5.95
C ILE A 217 7.23 16.87 -4.76
N ASP A 218 7.77 17.90 -4.11
CA ASP A 218 8.57 17.74 -2.91
C ASP A 218 7.73 17.82 -1.62
N LYS A 219 8.38 17.57 -0.47
CA LYS A 219 7.73 17.60 0.86
C LYS A 219 7.18 18.98 1.25
N ASP A 220 7.65 20.05 0.61
CA ASP A 220 7.25 21.43 0.85
C ASP A 220 6.16 21.89 -0.15
N ALA A 221 5.57 20.94 -0.87
CA ALA A 221 4.52 21.12 -1.88
C ALA A 221 4.97 21.95 -3.10
N ASN A 222 6.26 21.90 -3.47
CA ASN A 222 6.74 22.52 -4.70
C ASN A 222 6.70 21.51 -5.84
N PRO A 223 5.95 21.75 -6.94
CA PRO A 223 5.98 20.91 -8.11
C PRO A 223 7.35 20.89 -8.78
N GLY A 224 7.82 19.70 -9.20
CA GLY A 224 9.12 19.51 -9.84
C GLY A 224 9.07 19.29 -11.34
N LEU A 225 7.94 19.56 -12.01
CA LEU A 225 7.75 19.21 -13.41
C LEU A 225 8.64 20.02 -14.38
N ASN A 226 9.09 21.21 -13.99
CA ASN A 226 9.99 22.05 -14.79
C ASN A 226 11.44 22.05 -14.29
N THR A 227 11.84 21.10 -13.43
CA THR A 227 13.26 20.94 -13.08
C THR A 227 14.02 20.34 -14.27
N GLN A 228 15.34 20.61 -14.38
CA GLN A 228 16.12 20.08 -15.49
C GLN A 228 16.17 18.56 -15.44
N GLU A 229 16.32 17.98 -14.25
CA GLU A 229 16.36 16.54 -14.01
C GLU A 229 15.07 15.83 -14.45
N THR A 230 13.90 16.43 -14.17
CA THR A 230 12.61 15.91 -14.63
C THR A 230 12.48 15.99 -16.14
N LYS A 231 12.90 17.12 -16.77
CA LYS A 231 12.91 17.25 -18.24
C LYS A 231 13.81 16.23 -18.90
N ASP A 232 15.03 16.03 -18.36
CA ASP A 232 15.98 15.04 -18.87
C ASP A 232 15.42 13.62 -18.76
N ALA A 233 14.77 13.30 -17.66
CA ALA A 233 14.09 12.01 -17.44
C ALA A 233 12.95 11.77 -18.44
N ILE A 234 12.11 12.78 -18.70
CA ILE A 234 11.00 12.68 -19.65
C ILE A 234 11.54 12.56 -21.09
N ALA A 235 12.59 13.31 -21.43
CA ALA A 235 13.28 13.17 -22.74
C ALA A 235 13.84 11.76 -22.91
N TYR A 236 14.40 11.17 -21.84
CA TYR A 236 14.90 9.81 -21.85
C TYR A 236 13.78 8.78 -21.97
N ASN A 237 12.67 8.93 -21.23
CA ASN A 237 11.49 8.06 -21.34
C ASN A 237 10.85 8.08 -22.73
N LYS A 238 10.84 9.25 -23.40
CA LYS A 238 10.26 9.43 -24.74
C LYS A 238 10.82 8.43 -25.76
N LYS A 239 12.11 8.08 -25.69
CA LYS A 239 12.70 7.12 -26.63
C LYS A 239 12.09 5.72 -26.52
N PHE A 240 11.71 5.31 -25.29
CA PHE A 240 11.04 4.04 -25.05
C PHE A 240 9.58 4.09 -25.51
N ALA A 241 8.87 5.18 -25.19
CA ALA A 241 7.49 5.40 -25.65
C ALA A 241 7.38 5.41 -27.19
N ALA A 242 8.42 5.91 -27.89
CA ALA A 242 8.48 5.95 -29.34
C ALA A 242 8.61 4.58 -30.01
N LEU A 243 8.87 3.50 -29.26
CA LEU A 243 8.86 2.13 -29.76
C LEU A 243 7.43 1.54 -29.81
N GLU A 244 6.40 2.39 -29.65
CA GLU A 244 4.98 2.02 -29.62
C GLU A 244 4.62 0.98 -28.54
N ALA A 245 5.45 0.88 -27.51
CA ALA A 245 5.30 -0.02 -26.36
C ALA A 245 4.56 0.64 -25.18
N ASP A 246 3.91 1.81 -25.39
CA ASP A 246 3.12 2.57 -24.41
C ASP A 246 1.65 2.20 -24.50
N GLY A 247 1.02 1.99 -23.35
CA GLY A 247 -0.41 1.73 -23.24
C GLY A 247 -0.94 2.08 -21.85
N ASP A 248 -2.25 2.03 -21.69
CA ASP A 248 -2.86 2.06 -20.36
C ASP A 248 -2.68 0.71 -19.64
N TYR A 249 -3.06 0.68 -18.36
CA TYR A 249 -2.96 -0.51 -17.51
C TYR A 249 -3.57 -1.77 -18.16
N ASN A 250 -4.76 -1.65 -18.75
CA ASN A 250 -5.46 -2.79 -19.33
C ASN A 250 -4.74 -3.29 -20.58
N THR A 251 -4.28 -2.36 -21.43
CA THR A 251 -3.57 -2.68 -22.67
C THR A 251 -2.25 -3.40 -22.39
N VAL A 252 -1.38 -2.83 -21.54
CA VAL A 252 -0.07 -3.46 -21.27
C VAL A 252 -0.20 -4.78 -20.54
N THR A 253 -1.18 -4.90 -19.62
CA THR A 253 -1.46 -6.15 -18.91
C THR A 253 -2.00 -7.23 -19.85
N ALA A 254 -2.88 -6.89 -20.78
CA ALA A 254 -3.38 -7.82 -21.79
C ALA A 254 -2.26 -8.30 -22.72
N LEU A 255 -1.45 -7.39 -23.28
CA LEU A 255 -0.30 -7.73 -24.14
C LEU A 255 0.66 -8.71 -23.47
N PHE A 256 0.96 -8.51 -22.18
CA PHE A 256 1.82 -9.42 -21.44
C PHE A 256 1.16 -10.79 -21.19
N ASN A 257 -0.08 -10.79 -20.65
CA ASN A 257 -0.79 -12.02 -20.31
C ASN A 257 -1.15 -12.88 -21.55
N GLU A 258 -1.40 -12.25 -22.70
CA GLU A 258 -1.65 -12.94 -23.97
C GLU A 258 -0.35 -13.36 -24.67
N GLY A 259 0.80 -12.99 -24.11
CA GLY A 259 2.11 -13.36 -24.60
C GLY A 259 2.54 -12.58 -25.85
N GLN A 260 1.98 -11.42 -26.09
CA GLN A 260 2.42 -10.49 -27.13
C GLN A 260 3.62 -9.65 -26.66
N ALA A 261 3.75 -9.41 -25.35
CA ALA A 261 4.94 -8.81 -24.76
C ALA A 261 5.78 -9.85 -24.01
N ALA A 262 7.11 -9.75 -24.13
CA ALA A 262 8.05 -10.61 -23.40
C ALA A 262 8.29 -10.12 -21.96
N ALA A 263 8.16 -8.81 -21.69
CA ALA A 263 8.29 -8.21 -20.37
C ALA A 263 7.27 -7.09 -20.15
N ILE A 264 7.04 -6.77 -18.85
CA ILE A 264 6.20 -5.67 -18.39
C ILE A 264 6.83 -5.04 -17.13
N ILE A 265 6.70 -3.74 -16.98
CA ILE A 265 6.94 -3.07 -15.68
C ILE A 265 5.60 -3.02 -14.93
N GLY A 266 5.58 -3.61 -13.73
CA GLY A 266 4.39 -3.70 -12.92
C GLY A 266 4.69 -4.14 -11.50
N GLY A 267 3.68 -4.20 -10.66
CA GLY A 267 3.82 -4.58 -9.25
C GLY A 267 3.22 -5.94 -8.91
N PRO A 268 3.26 -6.34 -7.61
CA PRO A 268 2.77 -7.64 -7.16
C PRO A 268 1.30 -7.92 -7.48
N TRP A 269 0.50 -6.87 -7.66
CA TRP A 269 -0.92 -6.97 -8.04
C TRP A 269 -1.16 -7.66 -9.40
N LEU A 270 -0.14 -7.73 -10.29
CA LEU A 270 -0.23 -8.42 -11.58
C LEU A 270 -0.07 -9.94 -11.47
N VAL A 271 0.57 -10.43 -10.40
CA VAL A 271 1.03 -11.83 -10.29
C VAL A 271 -0.09 -12.85 -10.39
N SER A 272 -1.27 -12.56 -9.83
CA SER A 272 -2.41 -13.49 -9.91
C SER A 272 -2.90 -13.70 -11.35
N GLY A 273 -3.00 -12.63 -12.13
CA GLY A 273 -3.35 -12.66 -13.55
C GLY A 273 -2.27 -13.36 -14.40
N ILE A 274 -1.01 -13.08 -14.13
CA ILE A 274 0.14 -13.70 -14.81
C ILE A 274 0.17 -15.21 -14.57
N LYS A 275 -0.05 -15.65 -13.33
CA LYS A 275 -0.15 -17.08 -12.98
C LYS A 275 -1.36 -17.75 -13.66
N ALA A 276 -2.51 -17.07 -13.72
CA ALA A 276 -3.69 -17.57 -14.41
C ALA A 276 -3.47 -17.72 -15.91
N ALA A 277 -2.63 -16.87 -16.53
CA ALA A 277 -2.21 -16.96 -17.92
C ALA A 277 -1.17 -18.09 -18.18
N GLY A 278 -0.69 -18.75 -17.12
CA GLY A 278 0.28 -19.86 -17.24
C GLY A 278 1.69 -19.43 -17.64
N ILE A 279 2.06 -18.18 -17.36
CA ILE A 279 3.37 -17.61 -17.69
C ILE A 279 4.41 -18.07 -16.67
N ASP A 280 5.55 -18.57 -17.16
CA ASP A 280 6.75 -18.81 -16.36
C ASP A 280 7.43 -17.46 -16.09
N LEU A 281 7.11 -16.89 -14.92
CA LEU A 281 7.47 -15.53 -14.55
C LEU A 281 8.90 -15.45 -14.03
N GLY A 282 9.71 -14.57 -14.63
CA GLY A 282 10.95 -14.08 -14.08
C GLY A 282 10.77 -12.66 -13.53
N ILE A 283 11.51 -12.34 -12.50
CA ILE A 283 11.40 -11.03 -11.82
C ILE A 283 12.79 -10.47 -11.59
N LYS A 284 12.97 -9.18 -11.86
CA LYS A 284 14.21 -8.45 -11.56
C LYS A 284 13.88 -7.13 -10.86
N SER A 285 14.74 -6.72 -9.94
CA SER A 285 14.66 -5.42 -9.28
C SER A 285 14.85 -4.29 -10.31
N LEU A 286 14.07 -3.22 -10.20
CA LEU A 286 14.31 -2.01 -10.98
C LEU A 286 15.61 -1.30 -10.59
N ALA A 287 16.07 -1.43 -9.34
CA ALA A 287 17.34 -0.87 -8.88
C ALA A 287 18.57 -1.41 -9.63
N ASP A 288 18.44 -2.61 -10.22
CA ASP A 288 19.52 -3.24 -10.99
C ASP A 288 19.73 -2.62 -12.37
N PHE A 289 18.74 -1.88 -12.89
CA PHE A 289 18.87 -1.19 -14.18
C PHE A 289 19.50 0.19 -13.99
N LYS A 290 20.74 0.35 -14.44
CA LYS A 290 21.47 1.62 -14.32
C LYS A 290 21.08 2.57 -15.44
N LEU A 291 20.73 3.80 -15.04
CA LEU A 291 20.50 4.93 -15.94
C LEU A 291 21.85 5.50 -16.45
N PRO A 292 21.85 6.35 -17.51
CA PRO A 292 23.07 6.97 -18.02
C PRO A 292 23.85 7.80 -17.00
N ASN A 293 23.19 8.30 -15.95
CA ASN A 293 23.85 9.02 -14.85
C ASN A 293 24.48 8.09 -13.78
N GLY A 294 24.35 6.76 -13.94
CA GLY A 294 24.87 5.72 -13.05
C GLY A 294 23.95 5.35 -11.88
N ASN A 295 22.85 6.07 -11.67
CA ASN A 295 21.85 5.69 -10.66
C ASN A 295 21.02 4.50 -11.13
N GLY A 296 20.43 3.74 -10.20
CA GLY A 296 19.39 2.78 -10.52
C GLY A 296 18.05 3.46 -10.80
N LEU A 297 17.14 2.74 -11.47
CA LEU A 297 15.75 3.15 -11.51
C LEU A 297 15.20 3.23 -10.08
N ALA A 298 14.44 4.29 -9.78
CA ALA A 298 13.99 4.60 -8.43
C ALA A 298 12.45 4.77 -8.40
N PRO A 299 11.68 3.66 -8.37
CA PRO A 299 10.22 3.72 -8.39
C PRO A 299 9.66 4.32 -7.10
N TYR A 300 8.40 4.75 -7.16
CA TYR A 300 7.65 4.97 -5.94
C TYR A 300 7.35 3.64 -5.24
N SER A 301 7.31 3.70 -3.91
CA SER A 301 6.85 2.61 -3.05
C SER A 301 5.58 3.04 -2.33
N GLY A 302 4.54 2.22 -2.42
CA GLY A 302 3.35 2.30 -1.59
C GLY A 302 3.60 1.53 -0.30
N VAL A 303 3.52 2.19 0.86
CA VAL A 303 3.72 1.55 2.16
C VAL A 303 2.39 1.44 2.89
N GLN A 304 1.99 0.22 3.18
CA GLN A 304 0.81 -0.06 3.98
C GLN A 304 1.20 0.04 5.45
N SER A 305 0.57 0.96 6.15
CA SER A 305 1.00 1.37 7.48
C SER A 305 -0.18 1.48 8.44
N ILE A 306 0.12 1.34 9.74
CA ILE A 306 -0.85 1.51 10.81
C ILE A 306 -0.71 2.90 11.41
N GLY A 307 -1.84 3.62 11.51
CA GLY A 307 -1.98 4.84 12.28
C GLY A 307 -2.88 4.62 13.50
N VAL A 308 -2.56 5.28 14.60
CA VAL A 308 -3.29 5.21 15.89
C VAL A 308 -4.15 6.45 16.08
N LEU A 309 -5.44 6.27 16.38
CA LEU A 309 -6.34 7.39 16.67
C LEU A 309 -6.03 7.97 18.05
N LYS A 310 -6.13 9.30 18.22
CA LYS A 310 -5.76 9.99 19.47
C LYS A 310 -6.48 9.44 20.70
N TYR A 311 -7.81 9.29 20.62
CA TYR A 311 -8.58 8.79 21.76
C TYR A 311 -8.18 7.35 22.14
N ALA A 312 -7.81 6.53 21.17
CA ALA A 312 -7.38 5.17 21.41
C ALA A 312 -5.98 5.12 22.07
N ALA A 313 -5.06 5.99 21.63
CA ALA A 313 -3.76 6.15 22.26
C ALA A 313 -3.87 6.62 23.74
N GLU A 314 -4.92 7.38 24.08
CA GLU A 314 -5.18 7.81 25.45
C GLU A 314 -5.83 6.70 26.28
N ASN A 315 -6.81 5.97 25.73
CA ASN A 315 -7.68 5.06 26.49
C ASN A 315 -7.22 3.61 26.51
N LYS A 316 -6.44 3.16 25.47
CA LYS A 316 -6.00 1.77 25.29
C LYS A 316 -4.50 1.64 25.03
N LYS A 317 -3.69 2.60 25.47
CA LYS A 317 -2.27 2.72 25.12
C LYS A 317 -1.49 1.41 25.28
N GLU A 318 -1.61 0.71 26.40
CA GLU A 318 -0.86 -0.51 26.68
C GLU A 318 -1.24 -1.66 25.72
N ALA A 319 -2.54 -1.82 25.44
CA ALA A 319 -3.00 -2.84 24.51
C ALA A 319 -2.58 -2.52 23.07
N ILE A 320 -2.68 -1.26 22.65
CA ILE A 320 -2.25 -0.80 21.33
C ILE A 320 -0.74 -0.98 21.15
N ALA A 321 0.07 -0.65 22.14
CA ALA A 321 1.52 -0.86 22.10
C ALA A 321 1.87 -2.32 21.86
N LYS A 322 1.27 -3.26 22.59
CA LYS A 322 1.47 -4.71 22.39
C LYS A 322 1.02 -5.18 21.00
N VAL A 323 -0.09 -4.66 20.49
CA VAL A 323 -0.56 -4.97 19.12
C VAL A 323 0.45 -4.48 18.09
N LEU A 324 0.93 -3.25 18.21
CA LEU A 324 1.92 -2.69 17.29
C LEU A 324 3.25 -3.44 17.33
N GLU A 325 3.78 -3.73 18.54
CA GLU A 325 4.99 -4.55 18.73
C GLU A 325 4.85 -5.93 18.09
N THR A 326 3.68 -6.55 18.25
CA THR A 326 3.39 -7.86 17.67
C THR A 326 3.33 -7.80 16.15
N ILE A 327 2.63 -6.82 15.58
CA ILE A 327 2.52 -6.65 14.12
C ILE A 327 3.85 -6.26 13.48
N ALA A 328 4.68 -5.48 14.17
CA ALA A 328 6.02 -5.13 13.72
C ALA A 328 7.03 -6.30 13.77
N SER A 329 6.65 -7.43 14.39
CA SER A 329 7.56 -8.56 14.58
C SER A 329 7.95 -9.27 13.28
N PRO A 330 9.15 -9.92 13.23
CA PRO A 330 9.56 -10.70 12.06
C PRO A 330 8.56 -11.79 11.67
N GLU A 331 7.88 -12.42 12.63
CA GLU A 331 6.96 -13.53 12.38
C GLU A 331 5.73 -13.11 11.60
N VAL A 332 5.18 -11.90 11.87
CA VAL A 332 4.09 -11.34 11.06
C VAL A 332 4.62 -11.03 9.65
N GLY A 333 5.83 -10.48 9.54
CA GLY A 333 6.48 -10.24 8.24
C GLY A 333 6.68 -11.53 7.44
N ILE A 334 7.16 -12.60 8.07
CA ILE A 334 7.32 -13.94 7.44
C ILE A 334 5.96 -14.48 6.99
N ALA A 335 4.93 -14.36 7.83
CA ALA A 335 3.59 -14.80 7.46
C ALA A 335 3.03 -14.02 6.25
N LEU A 336 3.23 -12.70 6.21
CA LEU A 336 2.83 -11.84 5.08
C LEU A 336 3.55 -12.24 3.79
N ALA A 337 4.86 -12.44 3.84
CA ALA A 337 5.64 -12.84 2.67
C ALA A 337 5.20 -14.21 2.13
N ASN A 338 5.06 -15.21 3.01
CA ASN A 338 4.82 -16.60 2.59
C ASN A 338 3.36 -16.89 2.23
N LYS A 339 2.39 -16.23 2.90
CA LYS A 339 0.96 -16.49 2.67
C LYS A 339 0.29 -15.49 1.74
N SER A 340 0.78 -14.23 1.72
CA SER A 340 0.13 -13.13 1.03
C SER A 340 0.99 -12.47 -0.07
N ASN A 341 2.25 -12.91 -0.24
CA ASN A 341 3.22 -12.32 -1.17
C ASN A 341 3.43 -10.80 -0.96
N CYS A 342 3.29 -10.32 0.26
CA CYS A 342 3.58 -8.94 0.62
C CYS A 342 5.04 -8.80 1.07
N ALA A 343 5.74 -7.77 0.60
CA ALA A 343 7.09 -7.47 1.06
C ALA A 343 7.03 -6.88 2.47
N PRO A 344 7.55 -7.58 3.50
CA PRO A 344 7.45 -7.09 4.87
C PRO A 344 8.32 -5.85 5.10
N ALA A 345 7.82 -4.93 5.93
CA ALA A 345 8.61 -3.79 6.38
C ALA A 345 9.74 -4.24 7.35
N ASN A 346 9.55 -5.34 8.08
CA ASN A 346 10.57 -5.85 9.00
C ASN A 346 11.73 -6.51 8.25
N SER A 347 12.95 -5.98 8.41
CA SER A 347 14.15 -6.44 7.72
C SER A 347 14.59 -7.85 8.13
N LYS A 348 14.31 -8.29 9.35
CA LYS A 348 14.65 -9.62 9.84
C LYS A 348 13.77 -10.72 9.25
N ALA A 349 12.58 -10.38 8.74
CA ALA A 349 11.74 -11.35 8.06
C ALA A 349 12.42 -11.96 6.81
N TYR A 350 13.36 -11.25 6.21
CA TYR A 350 14.12 -11.71 5.04
C TYR A 350 15.23 -12.71 5.36
N ASP A 351 15.51 -12.95 6.64
CA ASP A 351 16.46 -13.99 7.10
C ASP A 351 15.79 -15.38 7.10
N ASP A 352 14.47 -15.45 7.00
CA ASP A 352 13.72 -16.70 6.84
C ASP A 352 14.02 -17.35 5.48
N ALA A 353 14.21 -18.68 5.47
CA ALA A 353 14.65 -19.40 4.29
C ALA A 353 13.60 -19.39 3.15
N ASP A 354 12.30 -19.47 3.50
CA ASP A 354 11.22 -19.46 2.50
C ASP A 354 11.02 -18.06 1.92
N VAL A 355 11.14 -17.01 2.77
CA VAL A 355 11.12 -15.61 2.31
C VAL A 355 12.30 -15.31 1.40
N ALA A 356 13.51 -15.75 1.78
CA ALA A 356 14.73 -15.57 0.98
C ALA A 356 14.69 -16.33 -0.36
N ALA A 357 13.90 -17.39 -0.46
CA ALA A 357 13.70 -18.15 -1.70
C ALA A 357 12.62 -17.54 -2.62
N ASN A 358 11.85 -16.54 -2.16
CA ASN A 358 10.81 -15.91 -2.95
C ASN A 358 11.39 -14.79 -3.83
N GLU A 359 11.55 -15.08 -5.14
CA GLU A 359 12.14 -14.14 -6.12
C GLU A 359 11.47 -12.76 -6.10
N MET A 360 10.13 -12.69 -5.96
CA MET A 360 9.39 -11.43 -5.97
C MET A 360 9.68 -10.60 -4.70
N ILE A 361 9.64 -11.23 -3.53
CA ILE A 361 9.92 -10.56 -2.26
C ILE A 361 11.36 -10.04 -2.23
N MET A 362 12.31 -10.83 -2.71
CA MET A 362 13.72 -10.41 -2.77
C MET A 362 13.96 -9.30 -3.81
N ALA A 363 13.25 -9.33 -4.95
CA ALA A 363 13.32 -8.24 -5.93
C ALA A 363 12.71 -6.95 -5.38
N MET A 364 11.60 -7.02 -4.62
CA MET A 364 11.04 -5.85 -3.93
C MET A 364 12.00 -5.30 -2.87
N LYS A 365 12.64 -6.18 -2.08
CA LYS A 365 13.68 -5.77 -1.12
C LYS A 365 14.83 -5.04 -1.80
N ALA A 366 15.36 -5.60 -2.88
CA ALA A 366 16.43 -4.96 -3.65
C ALA A 366 15.98 -3.61 -4.25
N THR A 367 14.74 -3.54 -4.75
CA THR A 367 14.20 -2.29 -5.29
C THR A 367 14.05 -1.21 -4.22
N ALA A 368 13.75 -1.59 -2.97
CA ALA A 368 13.62 -0.65 -1.85
C ALA A 368 14.92 0.14 -1.55
N GLU A 369 16.07 -0.32 -2.05
CA GLU A 369 17.35 0.43 -1.93
C GLU A 369 17.36 1.74 -2.72
N THR A 370 16.59 1.82 -3.81
CA THR A 370 16.47 3.03 -4.65
C THR A 370 15.07 3.62 -4.64
N ALA A 371 14.05 2.83 -4.28
CA ALA A 371 12.68 3.28 -4.22
C ALA A 371 12.49 4.43 -3.24
N GLN A 372 11.57 5.32 -3.57
CA GLN A 372 11.18 6.43 -2.72
C GLN A 372 9.75 6.22 -2.25
N PRO A 373 9.41 6.54 -0.99
CA PRO A 373 8.01 6.55 -0.59
C PRO A 373 7.27 7.58 -1.45
N MET A 374 6.05 7.26 -1.83
CA MET A 374 5.17 8.24 -2.48
C MET A 374 5.03 9.47 -1.56
N PRO A 375 5.04 10.70 -2.09
CA PRO A 375 4.79 11.86 -1.25
C PRO A 375 3.48 11.75 -0.49
N ASN A 376 3.52 11.89 0.82
CA ASN A 376 2.38 11.70 1.72
C ASN A 376 1.67 13.02 2.09
N ILE A 377 1.95 14.08 1.36
CA ILE A 377 1.31 15.40 1.52
C ILE A 377 -0.03 15.44 0.76
N PRO A 378 -1.05 16.19 1.25
CA PRO A 378 -2.36 16.27 0.60
C PRO A 378 -2.29 16.73 -0.86
N GLN A 379 -1.31 17.60 -1.19
CA GLN A 379 -1.11 18.16 -2.51
C GLN A 379 -0.69 17.11 -3.57
N MET A 380 -0.13 15.96 -3.16
CA MET A 380 0.23 14.91 -4.11
C MET A 380 -0.97 14.42 -4.92
N SER A 381 -2.16 14.41 -4.33
CA SER A 381 -3.39 13.92 -4.98
C SER A 381 -3.75 14.70 -6.25
N VAL A 382 -3.44 16.00 -6.33
CA VAL A 382 -3.71 16.85 -7.49
C VAL A 382 -2.56 16.89 -8.50
N MET A 383 -1.44 16.28 -8.20
CA MET A 383 -0.26 16.28 -9.07
C MET A 383 -0.31 15.26 -10.21
N TRP A 384 -1.10 14.19 -10.04
CA TRP A 384 -1.18 13.14 -11.06
C TRP A 384 -1.66 13.66 -12.41
N GLY A 385 -2.69 14.52 -12.43
CA GLY A 385 -3.24 15.11 -13.64
C GLY A 385 -2.20 15.88 -14.46
N PRO A 386 -1.59 16.94 -13.92
CA PRO A 386 -0.56 17.70 -14.63
C PRO A 386 0.65 16.87 -15.06
N ALA A 387 1.12 15.93 -14.21
CA ALA A 387 2.26 15.08 -14.53
C ALA A 387 1.96 14.12 -15.70
N GLU A 388 0.80 13.49 -15.72
CA GLU A 388 0.38 12.61 -16.82
C GLU A 388 0.08 13.39 -18.12
N ALA A 389 -0.49 14.59 -18.01
CA ALA A 389 -0.71 15.46 -19.14
C ALA A 389 0.63 15.90 -19.77
N PHE A 390 1.65 16.21 -18.96
CA PHE A 390 2.99 16.49 -19.44
C PHE A 390 3.58 15.31 -20.21
N LEU A 391 3.53 14.11 -19.65
CA LEU A 391 4.00 12.90 -20.31
C LEU A 391 3.28 12.65 -21.64
N ALA A 392 1.95 12.80 -21.67
CA ALA A 392 1.13 12.61 -22.87
C ALA A 392 1.43 13.65 -23.94
N ALA A 393 1.61 14.93 -23.56
CA ALA A 393 1.98 16.00 -24.48
C ALA A 393 3.30 15.71 -25.19
N VAL A 394 4.32 15.26 -24.44
CA VAL A 394 5.64 14.95 -24.98
C VAL A 394 5.64 13.64 -25.79
N ASN A 395 5.02 12.58 -25.26
CA ASN A 395 5.10 11.24 -25.86
C ASN A 395 4.15 11.08 -27.06
N LYS A 396 2.89 11.61 -26.95
CA LYS A 396 1.81 11.36 -27.93
C LYS A 396 1.59 12.54 -28.86
N SER A 397 1.72 13.79 -28.35
CA SER A 397 1.49 14.99 -29.17
C SER A 397 2.79 15.54 -29.77
N GLY A 398 3.95 15.06 -29.33
CA GLY A 398 5.26 15.51 -29.84
C GLY A 398 5.59 16.94 -29.45
N GLU A 399 4.97 17.46 -28.40
CA GLU A 399 5.21 18.81 -27.90
C GLU A 399 6.70 19.00 -27.45
N ASP A 400 7.18 20.21 -27.58
CA ASP A 400 8.50 20.58 -27.08
C ASP A 400 8.55 20.48 -25.56
N ILE A 401 9.61 19.86 -25.03
CA ILE A 401 9.69 19.51 -23.60
C ILE A 401 9.71 20.75 -22.72
N ASP A 402 10.44 21.81 -23.11
CA ASP A 402 10.54 23.02 -22.29
C ASP A 402 9.18 23.75 -22.25
N THR A 403 8.50 23.84 -23.38
CA THR A 403 7.15 24.42 -23.48
C THR A 403 6.14 23.64 -22.64
N ALA A 404 6.13 22.32 -22.76
CA ALA A 404 5.24 21.45 -22.01
C ALA A 404 5.56 21.53 -20.49
N ALA A 405 6.83 21.52 -20.10
CA ALA A 405 7.24 21.64 -18.70
C ALA A 405 6.76 22.95 -18.05
N GLU A 406 6.89 24.11 -18.77
CA GLU A 406 6.38 25.39 -18.28
C GLU A 406 4.84 25.35 -18.11
N THR A 407 4.12 24.80 -19.08
CA THR A 407 2.65 24.69 -19.08
C THR A 407 2.16 23.88 -17.90
N TYR A 408 2.67 22.64 -17.76
CA TYR A 408 2.18 21.71 -16.74
C TYR A 408 2.73 21.99 -15.33
N GLN A 409 3.86 22.65 -15.21
CA GLN A 409 4.31 23.25 -13.94
C GLN A 409 3.31 24.30 -13.45
N GLN A 410 2.80 25.16 -14.35
CA GLN A 410 1.80 26.16 -13.97
C GLN A 410 0.45 25.52 -13.62
N GLU A 411 -0.01 24.52 -14.39
CA GLU A 411 -1.22 23.78 -14.06
C GLU A 411 -1.12 23.09 -12.69
N ALA A 412 0.05 22.54 -12.35
CA ALA A 412 0.30 21.95 -11.05
C ALA A 412 0.22 22.97 -9.91
N LEU A 413 0.82 24.17 -10.11
CA LEU A 413 0.74 25.25 -9.12
C LEU A 413 -0.71 25.72 -8.91
N ASP A 414 -1.48 25.85 -10.00
CA ASP A 414 -2.89 26.25 -9.94
C ASP A 414 -3.73 25.19 -9.21
N ALA A 415 -3.53 23.89 -9.51
CA ALA A 415 -4.20 22.78 -8.84
C ALA A 415 -3.89 22.71 -7.34
N ILE A 416 -2.65 22.98 -6.93
CA ILE A 416 -2.25 23.06 -5.52
C ILE A 416 -2.94 24.24 -4.84
N ALA A 417 -3.01 25.39 -5.50
CA ALA A 417 -3.65 26.59 -4.94
C ALA A 417 -5.17 26.40 -4.72
N ASP A 418 -5.82 25.59 -5.56
CA ASP A 418 -7.25 25.32 -5.46
C ASP A 418 -7.65 24.45 -4.24
N ILE A 419 -6.69 23.74 -3.64
CA ILE A 419 -6.91 22.88 -2.45
C ILE A 419 -6.35 23.45 -1.16
N GLN A 420 -5.75 24.65 -1.18
CA GLN A 420 -5.28 25.36 0.01
C GLN A 420 -6.37 26.28 0.57
#